data_313b3a1ab9c0bd484a94eddd067593c3
#
_entry.id   313b3a1ab9c0bd484a94eddd067593c3
#
_cell.length_a   1.000
_cell.length_b   1.000
_cell.length_c   1.000
_cell.angle_alpha   90.00
_cell.angle_beta   90.00
_cell.angle_gamma   90.00
#
_symmetry.space_group_name_H-M   'P 1'
#
loop_
_entity.id
_entity.type
_entity.pdbx_description
1 polymer ?
#
loop_
_entity_poly.entity_id
_entity_poly.type
_entity_poly.pdbx_seq_one_letter_code
_entity_poly.pdbx_strand_id
1 'polypeptide(L)'
;MSLSFPNPNRSFDSDSNRILFWGYDNIMEVSFYLEIDALEKFNSGKTKTESEFLQRFDEIRNQIDEVANKVYRRVGKGNRAYVLSSKDF
;
A
#
# COMPACT_ATOMS: atom_id res chain seq x y z
N MET A 1 2.90 -9.01 17.21
CA MET A 1 2.58 -7.65 16.76
C MET A 1 2.12 -7.68 15.32
N SER A 2 0.91 -7.26 15.05
CA SER A 2 0.37 -7.33 13.71
C SER A 2 -0.44 -6.08 13.41
N LEU A 3 -0.40 -5.72 12.14
CA LEU A 3 -1.23 -4.63 11.63
C LEU A 3 -2.61 -5.17 11.31
N SER A 4 -3.60 -4.33 11.46
CA SER A 4 -4.93 -4.61 10.97
C SER A 4 -5.35 -3.51 10.00
N PHE A 5 -6.19 -3.89 9.05
CA PHE A 5 -6.70 -2.96 8.04
C PHE A 5 -8.23 -3.03 8.05
N PRO A 6 -8.85 -2.47 9.10
CA PRO A 6 -10.29 -2.62 9.28
C PRO A 6 -11.11 -1.86 8.24
N ASN A 7 -10.53 -0.85 7.62
CA ASN A 7 -11.22 -0.06 6.61
C ASN A 7 -10.48 -0.15 5.28
N PRO A 8 -11.19 -0.27 4.16
CA PRO A 8 -10.56 -0.31 2.84
C PRO A 8 -10.19 1.10 2.35
N ASN A 9 -9.52 1.86 3.19
CA ASN A 9 -9.14 3.23 2.88
C ASN A 9 -7.96 3.25 1.91
N ARG A 10 -7.98 4.19 1.00
CA ARG A 10 -6.85 4.47 0.10
C ARG A 10 -7.11 5.81 -0.59
N SER A 11 -6.01 6.43 -1.03
CA SER A 11 -6.07 7.71 -1.72
C SER A 11 -4.91 7.79 -2.70
N PHE A 12 -5.17 8.24 -3.90
CA PHE A 12 -4.12 8.40 -4.90
C PHE A 12 -3.46 9.76 -4.74
N ASP A 13 -2.12 9.74 -4.62
CA ASP A 13 -1.33 10.96 -4.54
C ASP A 13 -0.67 11.18 -5.90
N SER A 14 -1.23 12.09 -6.69
CA SER A 14 -0.73 12.37 -8.04
C SER A 14 0.63 13.05 -8.03
N ASP A 15 0.96 13.77 -6.97
CA ASP A 15 2.23 14.47 -6.90
C ASP A 15 3.40 13.48 -6.79
N SER A 16 3.24 12.43 -6.00
CA SER A 16 4.29 11.45 -5.82
C SER A 16 4.06 10.17 -6.62
N ASN A 17 2.94 10.07 -7.30
CA ASN A 17 2.55 8.90 -8.10
C ASN A 17 2.53 7.64 -7.23
N ARG A 18 1.82 7.72 -6.12
CA ARG A 18 1.70 6.65 -5.14
C ARG A 18 0.26 6.55 -4.66
N ILE A 19 -0.07 5.39 -4.10
CA ILE A 19 -1.35 5.22 -3.42
C ILE A 19 -1.08 5.21 -1.92
N LEU A 20 -1.72 6.12 -1.20
CA LEU A 20 -1.64 6.19 0.25
C LEU A 20 -2.73 5.31 0.85
N PHE A 21 -2.36 4.47 1.78
CA PHE A 21 -3.32 3.70 2.57
C PHE A 21 -2.76 3.53 3.98
N TRP A 22 -3.60 3.08 4.91
CA TRP A 22 -3.15 2.98 6.29
C TRP A 22 -3.85 1.84 7.01
N GLY A 23 -3.14 1.35 8.02
CA GLY A 23 -3.64 0.33 8.91
C GLY A 23 -3.42 0.76 10.34
N TYR A 24 -3.61 -0.16 11.26
CA TYR A 24 -3.49 0.13 12.68
C TYR A 24 -2.68 -0.94 13.39
N ASP A 25 -1.79 -0.48 14.28
CA ASP A 25 -1.12 -1.32 15.25
C ASP A 25 -1.76 -0.97 16.57
N ASN A 26 -2.73 -1.76 17.00
CA ASN A 26 -3.63 -1.43 18.10
C ASN A 26 -4.39 -0.15 17.75
N ILE A 27 -4.21 0.91 18.53
CA ILE A 27 -4.88 2.18 18.28
C ILE A 27 -4.02 3.15 17.46
N MET A 28 -2.78 2.75 17.15
CA MET A 28 -1.85 3.63 16.45
C MET A 28 -2.00 3.46 14.94
N GLU A 29 -2.28 4.56 14.26
CA GLU A 29 -2.38 4.57 12.81
C GLU A 29 -1.00 4.48 12.17
N VAL A 30 -0.89 3.63 11.16
CA VAL A 30 0.36 3.43 10.43
C VAL A 30 0.09 3.70 8.96
N SER A 31 0.84 4.62 8.38
CA SER A 31 0.66 5.04 6.99
C SER A 31 1.59 4.30 6.05
N PHE A 32 1.07 3.97 4.88
CA PHE A 32 1.83 3.29 3.83
C PHE A 32 1.63 4.01 2.50
N TYR A 33 2.69 3.98 1.69
CA TYR A 33 2.61 4.41 0.29
C TYR A 33 2.95 3.22 -0.59
N LEU A 34 2.10 2.94 -1.56
CA LEU A 34 2.38 1.92 -2.58
C LEU A 34 2.77 2.64 -3.85
N GLU A 35 3.98 2.40 -4.33
CA GLU A 35 4.42 2.99 -5.59
C GLU A 35 3.70 2.33 -6.75
N ILE A 36 3.39 3.12 -7.76
CA ILE A 36 2.60 2.65 -8.89
C ILE A 36 3.33 1.53 -9.65
N ASP A 37 4.65 1.57 -9.72
CA ASP A 37 5.39 0.51 -10.38
C ASP A 37 5.23 -0.85 -9.69
N ALA A 38 5.01 -0.84 -8.38
CA ALA A 38 4.71 -2.07 -7.65
C ALA A 38 3.36 -2.63 -8.07
N LEU A 39 2.39 -1.74 -8.26
CA LEU A 39 1.06 -2.13 -8.69
C LEU A 39 1.10 -2.72 -10.10
N GLU A 40 1.95 -2.17 -10.95
CA GLU A 40 2.07 -2.62 -12.33
C GLU A 40 2.64 -4.03 -12.45
N LYS A 41 3.31 -4.52 -11.43
CA LYS A 41 3.75 -5.91 -11.41
C LYS A 41 2.59 -6.90 -11.50
N PHE A 42 1.46 -6.53 -10.97
CA PHE A 42 0.27 -7.38 -10.97
C PHE A 42 -0.65 -7.10 -12.14
N ASN A 43 -0.26 -6.19 -12.98
CA ASN A 43 -1.09 -5.77 -14.08
C ASN A 43 -0.26 -5.67 -15.34
N SER A 44 -0.36 -6.65 -16.20
CA SER A 44 0.29 -6.60 -17.49
C SER A 44 -0.39 -5.60 -18.43
N GLY A 45 -1.52 -5.08 -18.03
CA GLY A 45 -2.26 -4.11 -18.79
C GLY A 45 -1.66 -2.72 -18.69
N LYS A 46 -2.37 -1.78 -19.24
CA LYS A 46 -1.89 -0.42 -19.35
C LYS A 46 -2.77 0.50 -18.55
N THR A 47 -2.67 0.33 -17.24
CA THR A 47 -3.41 1.17 -16.31
C THR A 47 -2.87 2.59 -16.41
N LYS A 48 -3.72 3.54 -16.73
CA LYS A 48 -3.28 4.90 -16.97
C LYS A 48 -4.05 5.95 -16.18
N THR A 49 -5.19 5.60 -15.63
CA THR A 49 -6.01 6.56 -14.90
C THR A 49 -6.01 6.25 -13.43
N GLU A 50 -6.28 7.29 -12.63
CA GLU A 50 -6.39 7.14 -11.19
C GLU A 50 -7.43 6.11 -10.80
N SER A 51 -8.58 6.11 -11.47
CA SER A 51 -9.63 5.14 -11.24
C SER A 51 -9.15 3.71 -11.43
N GLU A 52 -8.40 3.48 -12.50
CA GLU A 52 -7.89 2.16 -12.80
C GLU A 52 -6.85 1.72 -11.77
N PHE A 53 -5.99 2.63 -11.35
CA PHE A 53 -5.01 2.33 -10.31
C PHE A 53 -5.70 1.92 -9.01
N LEU A 54 -6.72 2.67 -8.61
CA LEU A 54 -7.43 2.37 -7.37
C LEU A 54 -8.23 1.08 -7.47
N GLN A 55 -8.80 0.81 -8.63
CA GLN A 55 -9.52 -0.44 -8.85
C GLN A 55 -8.57 -1.64 -8.74
N ARG A 56 -7.42 -1.55 -9.37
CA ARG A 56 -6.43 -2.63 -9.29
C ARG A 56 -5.93 -2.81 -7.86
N PHE A 57 -5.70 -1.70 -7.18
CA PHE A 57 -5.31 -1.73 -5.78
C PHE A 57 -6.32 -2.52 -4.94
N ASP A 58 -7.61 -2.23 -5.15
CA ASP A 58 -8.67 -2.92 -4.40
C ASP A 58 -8.69 -4.41 -4.70
N GLU A 59 -8.42 -4.79 -5.95
CA GLU A 59 -8.44 -6.18 -6.36
C GLU A 59 -7.34 -7.01 -5.70
N ILE A 60 -6.19 -6.40 -5.42
CA ILE A 60 -5.05 -7.11 -4.83
C ILE A 60 -4.80 -6.69 -3.39
N ARG A 61 -5.80 -6.11 -2.74
CA ARG A 61 -5.65 -5.54 -1.40
C ARG A 61 -5.09 -6.55 -0.41
N ASN A 62 -5.51 -7.81 -0.48
CA ASN A 62 -5.01 -8.82 0.45
C ASN A 62 -3.50 -9.01 0.34
N GLN A 63 -2.99 -9.02 -0.90
CA GLN A 63 -1.56 -9.15 -1.13
C GLN A 63 -0.81 -7.91 -0.65
N ILE A 64 -1.39 -6.74 -0.86
CA ILE A 64 -0.79 -5.49 -0.42
C ILE A 64 -0.70 -5.46 1.10
N ASP A 65 -1.77 -5.87 1.78
CA ASP A 65 -1.79 -5.88 3.25
C ASP A 65 -0.74 -6.85 3.81
N GLU A 66 -0.57 -8.00 3.16
CA GLU A 66 0.46 -8.96 3.54
C GLU A 66 1.86 -8.37 3.45
N VAL A 67 2.15 -7.71 2.33
CA VAL A 67 3.45 -7.09 2.12
C VAL A 67 3.66 -5.95 3.10
N ALA A 68 2.62 -5.17 3.36
CA ALA A 68 2.69 -4.08 4.33
C ALA A 68 3.07 -4.61 5.71
N ASN A 69 2.49 -5.74 6.12
CA ASN A 69 2.85 -6.37 7.39
C ASN A 69 4.32 -6.79 7.42
N LYS A 70 4.81 -7.35 6.32
CA LYS A 70 6.20 -7.79 6.24
C LYS A 70 7.16 -6.60 6.35
N VAL A 71 6.86 -5.53 5.63
CA VAL A 71 7.70 -4.35 5.65
C VAL A 71 7.69 -3.71 7.02
N TYR A 72 6.51 -3.62 7.64
CA TYR A 72 6.39 -3.05 8.97
C TYR A 72 7.22 -3.82 9.99
N ARG A 73 7.19 -5.14 9.94
CA ARG A 73 7.97 -5.97 10.86
C ARG A 73 9.47 -5.86 10.61
N ARG A 74 9.85 -5.75 9.33
CA ARG A 74 11.27 -5.67 8.98
C ARG A 74 11.89 -4.33 9.35
N VAL A 75 11.17 -3.25 9.06
CA VAL A 75 11.67 -1.89 9.28
C VAL A 75 11.52 -1.46 10.72
N GLY A 76 10.44 -1.88 11.37
CA GLY A 76 10.18 -1.56 12.75
C GLY A 76 9.37 -0.30 12.92
N LYS A 77 8.94 -0.08 14.15
CA LYS A 77 8.10 1.06 14.51
C LYS A 77 8.88 2.36 14.48
N GLY A 78 8.16 3.45 14.49
CA GLY A 78 8.75 4.77 14.67
C GLY A 78 8.93 5.56 13.41
N ASN A 79 8.59 4.99 12.27
CA ASN A 79 8.65 5.72 11.01
C ASN A 79 7.31 6.39 10.74
N ARG A 80 7.36 7.55 10.09
CA ARG A 80 6.14 8.29 9.76
C ARG A 80 5.31 7.57 8.72
N ALA A 81 5.98 6.94 7.76
CA ALA A 81 5.32 6.22 6.70
C ALA A 81 6.25 5.15 6.15
N TYR A 82 5.68 4.16 5.53
CA TYR A 82 6.41 3.06 4.95
C TYR A 82 6.11 3.02 3.46
N VAL A 83 7.14 2.81 2.65
CA VAL A 83 6.99 2.80 1.20
C VAL A 83 7.13 1.37 0.70
N LEU A 84 6.12 0.91 -0.02
CA LEU A 84 6.14 -0.40 -0.67
C LEU A 84 6.50 -0.19 -2.13
N SER A 85 7.58 -0.80 -2.55
CA SER A 85 8.06 -0.67 -3.92
C SER A 85 7.94 -2.00 -4.64
N SER A 86 8.26 -2.01 -5.94
CA SER A 86 8.22 -3.24 -6.72
C SER A 86 9.14 -4.32 -6.15
N LYS A 87 10.16 -3.91 -5.42
CA LYS A 87 11.11 -4.84 -4.80
C LYS A 87 10.50 -5.64 -3.66
N ASP A 88 9.42 -5.14 -3.08
CA ASP A 88 8.78 -5.79 -1.94
C ASP A 88 7.78 -6.86 -2.36
N PHE A 89 7.48 -6.95 -3.64
CA PHE A 89 6.48 -7.89 -4.17
C PHE A 89 7.08 -9.04 -5.01
#